data_634e2b316f9f6ee1cc3a7c3ccb543927
#
_entry.id   634e2b316f9f6ee1cc3a7c3ccb543927
#
_cell.length_a   1.000
_cell.length_b   1.000
_cell.length_c   1.000
_cell.angle_alpha   90.00
_cell.angle_beta   90.00
_cell.angle_gamma   90.00
#
_symmetry.space_group_name_H-M   'P 1'
#
loop_
_entity.id
_entity.type
_entity.pdbx_description
1 polymer ?
#
loop_
_entity_poly.entity_id
_entity_poly.type
_entity_poly.pdbx_seq_one_letter_code
_entity_poly.pdbx_strand_id
1 'polypeptide(L)' 'MKQKVLFILLNEYTDWEGAFLSTALHVGVIPGGEIKYEVHTVAPTSDTVCSIGGFRTLPDYSFENMPKDYAALVLI' A
#
# COMPACT_ATOMS: atom_id res chain seq x y z
N MET A 1 -17.96 5.26 3.25
CA MET A 1 -16.61 5.15 3.85
C MET A 1 -15.73 4.30 2.96
N LYS A 2 -14.51 4.76 2.69
CA LYS A 2 -13.58 4.00 1.87
C LYS A 2 -13.03 2.80 2.63
N GLN A 3 -12.86 1.69 1.93
CA GLN A 3 -12.23 0.51 2.49
C GLN A 3 -10.72 0.57 2.28
N LYS A 4 -9.98 0.02 3.22
CA LYS A 4 -8.53 0.03 3.17
C LYS A 4 -8.00 -1.17 2.39
N VAL A 5 -7.04 -0.92 1.53
CA VAL A 5 -6.23 -1.96 0.88
C VAL A 5 -4.80 -1.75 1.38
N LEU A 6 -4.24 -2.78 1.99
CA LEU A 6 -2.94 -2.70 2.63
C LEU A 6 -1.89 -3.36 1.75
N PHE A 7 -0.90 -2.57 1.35
CA PHE A 7 0.24 -3.05 0.55
C PHE A 7 1.38 -3.38 1.49
N ILE A 8 1.76 -4.65 1.53
CA ILE A 8 2.82 -5.12 2.42
C ILE A 8 4.15 -4.97 1.71
N LEU A 9 5.02 -4.15 2.29
CA LEU A 9 6.33 -3.82 1.74
C LEU A 9 7.43 -4.43 2.62
N LEU A 10 8.25 -5.27 2.04
CA LEU A 10 9.45 -5.80 2.68
C LEU A 10 10.65 -5.10 2.06
N ASN A 11 11.82 -5.16 2.72
CA ASN A 11 13.03 -4.61 2.12
C ASN A 11 13.29 -5.26 0.76
N GLU A 12 13.73 -4.45 -0.18
CA GLU A 12 13.95 -4.84 -1.58
C GLU A 12 12.65 -5.15 -2.32
N TYR A 13 11.53 -4.52 -1.89
CA TYR A 13 10.28 -4.64 -2.65
C TYR A 13 10.48 -4.05 -4.06
N THR A 14 9.72 -4.59 -5.04
CA THR A 14 9.84 -4.11 -6.41
C THR A 14 9.03 -2.83 -6.59
N ASP A 15 9.65 -1.82 -7.18
CA ASP A 15 9.04 -0.51 -7.35
C ASP A 15 7.80 -0.52 -8.24
N TRP A 16 7.74 -1.45 -9.17
CA TRP A 16 6.72 -1.45 -10.22
C TRP A 16 5.54 -2.37 -9.95
N GLU A 17 5.68 -3.43 -9.15
CA GLU A 17 4.62 -4.43 -9.01
C GLU A 17 3.32 -3.88 -8.41
N GLY A 18 3.42 -2.96 -7.47
CA GLY A 18 2.24 -2.37 -6.84
C GLY A 18 1.82 -1.04 -7.42
N ALA A 19 2.65 -0.43 -8.28
CA ALA A 19 2.46 0.97 -8.67
C ALA A 19 1.15 1.20 -9.43
N PHE A 20 0.86 0.37 -10.41
CA PHE A 20 -0.37 0.53 -11.19
C PHE A 20 -1.61 0.20 -10.36
N LEU A 21 -1.55 -0.86 -9.60
CA LEU A 21 -2.68 -1.26 -8.77
C LEU A 21 -2.98 -0.22 -7.69
N SER A 22 -1.96 0.28 -7.01
CA SER A 22 -2.18 1.30 -5.99
C SER A 22 -2.77 2.58 -6.58
N THR A 23 -2.27 2.99 -7.75
CA THR A 23 -2.81 4.15 -8.44
C THR A 23 -4.27 3.93 -8.82
N ALA A 24 -4.58 2.78 -9.41
CA ALA A 24 -5.95 2.48 -9.82
C ALA A 24 -6.92 2.47 -8.64
N LEU A 25 -6.49 1.92 -7.51
CA LEU A 25 -7.35 1.84 -6.32
C LEU A 25 -7.50 3.19 -5.63
N HIS A 26 -6.41 3.93 -5.52
CA HIS A 26 -6.40 5.19 -4.75
C HIS A 26 -7.05 6.35 -5.50
N VAL A 27 -6.77 6.45 -6.80
CA VAL A 27 -7.27 7.55 -7.64
C VAL A 27 -8.51 7.15 -8.43
N GLY A 28 -8.65 5.87 -8.73
CA GLY A 28 -9.71 5.37 -9.60
C GLY A 28 -9.26 5.32 -11.05
N VAL A 29 -9.96 4.54 -11.84
CA VAL A 29 -9.65 4.35 -13.28
C VAL A 29 -10.65 5.03 -14.18
N ILE A 30 -11.81 5.43 -13.64
CA ILE A 30 -12.86 6.11 -14.40
C ILE A 30 -12.90 7.57 -13.96
N PRO A 31 -12.58 8.51 -14.84
CA PRO A 31 -12.65 9.94 -14.48
C PRO A 31 -14.05 10.31 -13.96
N GLY A 32 -14.07 10.93 -12.79
CA GLY A 32 -15.34 11.30 -12.16
C GLY A 32 -16.08 10.15 -11.49
N GLY A 33 -15.50 8.93 -11.50
CA GLY A 33 -16.09 7.79 -10.85
C GLY A 33 -15.92 7.82 -9.33
N GLU A 34 -16.66 6.97 -8.64
CA GLU A 34 -16.56 6.86 -7.19
C GLU A 34 -15.26 6.15 -6.79
N ILE A 35 -14.55 6.73 -5.82
CA ILE A 35 -13.34 6.13 -5.26
C ILE A 35 -13.77 5.37 -4.02
N LYS A 36 -13.63 4.04 -4.04
CA LYS A 36 -14.09 3.15 -2.98
C LYS A 36 -13.01 2.71 -2.02
N TYR A 37 -11.75 2.90 -2.39
CA TYR A 37 -10.62 2.37 -1.63
C TYR A 37 -9.63 3.44 -1.26
N GLU A 38 -8.92 3.21 -0.18
CA GLU A 38 -7.75 3.99 0.16
C GLU A 38 -6.58 3.03 0.35
N VAL A 39 -5.40 3.43 -0.14
CA VAL A 39 -4.21 2.61 -0.12
C VAL A 39 -3.32 3.01 1.04
N HIS A 40 -2.89 2.02 1.79
CA HIS A 40 -1.94 2.21 2.88
C HIS A 40 -0.81 1.20 2.75
N THR A 41 0.34 1.54 3.30
CA THR A 41 1.51 0.67 3.30
C THR A 41 1.72 0.06 4.68
N VAL A 42 2.16 -1.18 4.71
CA VAL A 42 2.43 -1.93 5.93
C VAL A 42 3.79 -2.61 5.79
N ALA A 43 4.58 -2.58 6.84
CA ALA A 43 5.87 -3.25 6.88
C ALA A 43 6.02 -4.02 8.20
N PRO A 44 7.01 -4.91 8.31
CA PRO A 44 7.21 -5.67 9.56
C PRO A 44 7.42 -4.79 10.78
N THR A 45 8.09 -3.66 10.60
CA THR A 45 8.30 -2.67 11.67
C THR A 45 7.90 -1.29 11.19
N SER A 46 7.96 -0.30 12.06
CA SER A 46 7.68 1.08 11.68
C SER A 46 8.87 1.77 11.01
N ASP A 47 9.98 1.07 10.82
CA ASP A 47 11.15 1.63 10.15
C ASP A 47 10.93 1.75 8.65
N THR A 48 11.66 2.67 8.03
CA THR A 48 11.66 2.84 6.58
C THR A 48 12.09 1.55 5.88
N VAL A 49 11.36 1.18 4.82
CA VAL A 49 11.75 0.09 3.93
C VAL A 49 12.31 0.66 2.64
N CYS A 50 13.28 -0.06 2.07
CA CYS A 50 13.96 0.36 0.85
C CYS A 50 13.57 -0.56 -0.29
N SER A 51 13.19 0.01 -1.44
CA SER A 51 12.87 -0.77 -2.63
C SER A 51 14.13 -1.28 -3.30
N ILE A 52 13.97 -2.19 -4.24
CA ILE A 52 15.07 -2.71 -5.03
C ILE A 52 15.71 -1.59 -5.88
N GLY A 53 14.93 -0.58 -6.24
CA GLY A 53 15.42 0.57 -7.00
C GLY A 53 15.99 1.70 -6.15
N GLY A 54 16.04 1.52 -4.82
CA GLY A 54 16.63 2.51 -3.92
C GLY A 54 15.66 3.52 -3.35
N PHE A 55 14.38 3.42 -3.62
CA PHE A 55 13.38 4.29 -3.02
C PHE A 55 13.14 3.90 -1.58
N ARG A 56 12.95 4.89 -0.72
CA ARG A 56 12.67 4.67 0.70
C ARG A 56 11.23 5.04 0.99
N THR A 57 10.53 4.13 1.64
CA THR A 57 9.13 4.33 2.01
C THR A 57 8.98 4.21 3.51
N LEU A 58 8.39 5.23 4.12
CA LEU A 58 7.99 5.14 5.52
C LEU A 58 6.59 4.48 5.54
N PRO A 59 6.46 3.29 6.12
CA PRO A 59 5.17 2.60 6.09
C PRO A 59 4.14 3.34 6.95
N ASP A 60 2.88 3.25 6.56
CA ASP A 60 1.79 3.81 7.35
C ASP A 60 1.57 3.03 8.64
N TYR A 61 1.78 1.71 8.59
CA TYR A 61 1.59 0.82 9.73
C TYR A 61 2.69 -0.22 9.79
N SER A 62 2.92 -0.75 11.00
CA SER A 62 3.69 -1.97 11.18
C SER A 62 2.73 -3.16 11.33
N PHE A 63 3.28 -4.37 11.34
CA PHE A 63 2.45 -5.56 11.58
C PHE A 63 1.76 -5.51 12.94
N GLU A 64 2.35 -4.84 13.93
CA GLU A 64 1.77 -4.74 15.26
C GLU A 64 0.56 -3.82 15.33
N ASN A 65 0.58 -2.72 14.55
CA ASN A 65 -0.46 -1.70 14.66
C ASN A 65 -1.33 -1.54 13.42
N MET A 66 -1.20 -2.44 12.45
CA MET A 66 -2.01 -2.36 11.24
C MET A 66 -3.49 -2.53 11.56
N PRO A 67 -4.38 -1.90 10.77
CA PRO A 67 -5.81 -2.06 10.98
C PRO A 67 -6.22 -3.52 10.85
N LYS A 68 -7.22 -3.93 11.61
CA LYS A 68 -7.78 -5.26 11.51
C LYS A 68 -8.93 -5.34 10.49
N ASP A 69 -9.42 -4.18 10.07
CA ASP A 69 -10.52 -4.07 9.13
C ASP A 69 -9.97 -3.51 7.80
N TYR A 70 -9.86 -4.37 6.82
CA TYR A 70 -9.35 -4.01 5.49
C TYR A 70 -10.00 -4.89 4.44
N ALA A 71 -10.06 -4.39 3.20
CA ALA A 71 -10.66 -5.14 2.09
C ALA A 71 -9.71 -6.20 1.55
N ALA A 72 -8.41 -5.89 1.49
CA ALA A 72 -7.43 -6.80 0.91
C ALA A 72 -6.02 -6.49 1.40
N LEU A 73 -5.17 -7.51 1.35
CA LEU A 73 -3.73 -7.39 1.53
C LEU A 73 -3.08 -7.66 0.18
N VAL A 74 -2.13 -6.83 -0.19
CA VAL A 74 -1.35 -6.99 -1.42
C VAL A 74 0.11 -7.16 -1.04
N LEU A 75 0.67 -8.31 -1.37
CA LEU A 75 2.08 -8.59 -1.10
C LEU A 75 2.90 -8.23 -2.35
N ILE A 76 3.89 -7.38 -2.14
CA ILE A 76 4.78 -6.94 -3.22
C ILE A 76 6.08 -7.73 -3.20
#